data_22d893259b076740d7e7dcfda228bf2c
#
_entry.id   22d893259b076740d7e7dcfda228bf2c
#
_cell.length_a   1.000
_cell.length_b   1.000
_cell.length_c   1.000
_cell.angle_alpha   90.00
_cell.angle_beta   90.00
_cell.angle_gamma   90.00
#
_symmetry.space_group_name_H-M   'P 1'
#
loop_
_entity.id
_entity.type
_entity.pdbx_description
1 polymer ?
#
loop_
_entity_poly.entity_id
_entity_poly.type
_entity_poly.pdbx_seq_one_letter_code
_entity_poly.pdbx_strand_id
1 'polypeptide(L)'
;MLKKSVYSIIISISALIYAENDQYVLLVSMDGFRADYLDITDTPNFDKLSKNGIRSEGLKPVFISKTFPNHYSIATGMYVENHGLIANSFFASDLDKYYSMRDRETVENGNFYGGEPIWVTAERQGVKTASYFWVGTEAAIKGVHPSIWKKYDQKVPFEDRIDSVMTWFSLPISHRPRLIMLYFHEPDWTGHKYGPSSSKTVDQI
;
A
#
# COMPACT_ATOMS: atom_id res chain seq x y z
N MET A 1 -2.72 74.18 5.51
CA MET A 1 -2.85 73.08 6.50
C MET A 1 -3.11 71.80 5.72
N LEU A 2 -2.11 70.98 5.46
CA LEU A 2 -2.26 69.68 4.78
C LEU A 2 -2.55 68.62 5.86
N LYS A 3 -3.71 67.97 5.76
CA LYS A 3 -4.00 66.78 6.56
C LYS A 3 -3.29 65.57 5.95
N LYS A 4 -2.28 65.04 6.62
CA LYS A 4 -1.66 63.76 6.27
C LYS A 4 -2.61 62.64 6.74
N SER A 5 -3.22 61.94 5.75
CA SER A 5 -3.98 60.72 5.99
C SER A 5 -2.96 59.56 6.08
N VAL A 6 -2.84 58.97 7.25
CA VAL A 6 -2.03 57.78 7.47
C VAL A 6 -2.94 56.55 7.23
N TYR A 7 -2.77 55.90 6.09
CA TYR A 7 -3.38 54.60 5.86
C TYR A 7 -2.58 53.52 6.60
N SER A 8 -3.13 53.04 7.70
CA SER A 8 -2.62 51.84 8.36
C SER A 8 -3.00 50.63 7.49
N ILE A 9 -2.02 50.05 6.81
CA ILE A 9 -2.16 48.76 6.16
C ILE A 9 -2.09 47.70 7.26
N ILE A 10 -3.25 47.14 7.64
CA ILE A 10 -3.33 45.97 8.47
C ILE A 10 -3.04 44.77 7.57
N ILE A 11 -1.81 44.28 7.60
CA ILE A 11 -1.44 43.00 7.01
C ILE A 11 -1.99 41.93 7.95
N SER A 12 -3.15 41.40 7.64
CA SER A 12 -3.65 40.17 8.27
C SER A 12 -2.76 39.02 7.82
N ILE A 13 -1.77 38.68 8.62
CA ILE A 13 -1.07 37.41 8.50
C ILE A 13 -2.08 36.36 8.98
N SER A 14 -2.86 35.82 8.08
CA SER A 14 -3.55 34.55 8.30
C SER A 14 -2.47 33.51 8.46
N ALA A 15 -2.04 33.28 9.69
CA ALA A 15 -1.32 32.06 10.04
C ALA A 15 -2.28 30.92 9.67
N LEU A 16 -2.04 30.28 8.54
CA LEU A 16 -2.56 28.97 8.24
C LEU A 16 -1.99 28.07 9.34
N ILE A 17 -2.79 27.92 10.42
CA ILE A 17 -2.60 26.85 11.37
C ILE A 17 -2.89 25.60 10.56
N TYR A 18 -1.85 25.04 9.94
CA TYR A 18 -1.89 23.64 9.56
C TYR A 18 -2.06 22.90 10.89
N ALA A 19 -3.28 22.50 11.18
CA ALA A 19 -3.51 21.47 12.16
C ALA A 19 -2.60 20.33 11.73
N GLU A 20 -1.58 20.05 12.53
CA GLU A 20 -0.70 18.92 12.31
C GLU A 20 -1.64 17.71 12.27
N ASN A 21 -1.90 17.22 11.07
CA ASN A 21 -2.87 16.16 10.85
C ASN A 21 -2.17 14.86 11.29
N ASP A 22 -2.30 14.51 12.56
CA ASP A 22 -1.70 13.33 13.19
C ASP A 22 -2.29 12.00 12.71
N GLN A 23 -2.92 12.02 11.53
CA GLN A 23 -3.51 10.82 10.95
C GLN A 23 -2.42 9.93 10.34
N TYR A 24 -2.48 8.67 10.67
CA TYR A 24 -1.65 7.61 10.13
C TYR A 24 -2.53 6.58 9.44
N VAL A 25 -2.09 6.10 8.28
CA VAL A 25 -2.75 5.03 7.54
C VAL A 25 -1.81 3.83 7.49
N LEU A 26 -2.28 2.71 7.99
CA LEU A 26 -1.66 1.40 7.82
C LEU A 26 -2.55 0.57 6.90
N LEU A 27 -2.10 0.35 5.67
CA LEU A 27 -2.76 -0.51 4.69
C LEU A 27 -2.13 -1.90 4.76
N VAL A 28 -2.88 -2.87 5.26
CA VAL A 28 -2.42 -4.27 5.38
C VAL A 28 -3.14 -5.12 4.36
N SER A 29 -2.40 -5.96 3.65
CA SER A 29 -2.96 -6.99 2.77
C SER A 29 -2.43 -8.36 3.15
N MET A 30 -3.36 -9.30 3.25
CA MET A 30 -3.09 -10.74 3.34
C MET A 30 -3.58 -11.35 2.04
N ASP A 31 -2.65 -11.86 1.21
CA ASP A 31 -2.99 -12.39 -0.11
C ASP A 31 -3.84 -13.66 -0.01
N GLY A 32 -4.83 -13.78 -0.89
CA GLY A 32 -5.74 -14.93 -0.88
C GLY A 32 -6.69 -14.99 0.32
N PHE A 33 -6.80 -13.93 1.13
CA PHE A 33 -7.66 -13.90 2.30
C PHE A 33 -9.13 -13.78 1.89
N ARG A 34 -9.91 -14.86 2.07
CA ARG A 34 -11.33 -14.92 1.74
C ARG A 34 -12.16 -14.19 2.81
N ALA A 35 -13.27 -13.60 2.38
CA ALA A 35 -14.16 -12.86 3.27
C ALA A 35 -14.75 -13.72 4.42
N ASP A 36 -14.97 -15.02 4.15
CA ASP A 36 -15.52 -15.98 5.11
C ASP A 36 -14.49 -16.60 6.07
N TYR A 37 -13.20 -16.32 5.90
CA TYR A 37 -12.18 -16.86 6.81
C TYR A 37 -12.37 -16.38 8.24
N LEU A 38 -12.83 -15.17 8.44
CA LEU A 38 -13.14 -14.62 9.77
C LEU A 38 -14.35 -15.31 10.45
N ASP A 39 -15.12 -16.10 9.71
CA ASP A 39 -16.32 -16.77 10.22
C ASP A 39 -16.08 -18.28 10.47
N ILE A 40 -14.96 -18.84 9.98
CA ILE A 40 -14.65 -20.28 10.05
C ILE A 40 -13.51 -20.60 11.02
N THR A 41 -12.81 -19.61 11.55
CA THR A 41 -11.76 -19.79 12.57
C THR A 41 -11.81 -18.67 13.60
N ASP A 42 -11.23 -18.94 14.76
CA ASP A 42 -11.15 -17.95 15.85
C ASP A 42 -10.13 -16.86 15.52
N THR A 43 -10.60 -15.62 15.40
CA THR A 43 -9.79 -14.46 15.01
C THR A 43 -9.98 -13.29 15.99
N PRO A 44 -9.59 -13.41 17.26
CA PRO A 44 -9.96 -12.47 18.32
C PRO A 44 -9.51 -11.03 18.05
N ASN A 45 -8.39 -10.84 17.34
CA ASN A 45 -7.91 -9.52 16.98
C ASN A 45 -8.72 -8.88 15.84
N PHE A 46 -9.12 -9.66 14.82
CA PHE A 46 -10.03 -9.18 13.78
C PHE A 46 -11.42 -8.89 14.32
N ASP A 47 -11.91 -9.71 15.25
CA ASP A 47 -13.19 -9.48 15.92
C ASP A 47 -13.18 -8.18 16.71
N LYS A 48 -12.07 -7.90 17.40
CA LYS A 48 -11.89 -6.63 18.12
C LYS A 48 -11.84 -5.45 17.14
N LEU A 49 -11.14 -5.56 16.00
CA LEU A 49 -11.11 -4.53 14.97
C LEU A 49 -12.51 -4.31 14.38
N SER A 50 -13.22 -5.38 14.03
CA SER A 50 -14.58 -5.33 13.48
C SER A 50 -15.56 -4.66 14.44
N LYS A 51 -15.43 -4.93 15.74
CA LYS A 51 -16.28 -4.35 16.79
C LYS A 51 -16.03 -2.86 17.01
N ASN A 52 -14.78 -2.39 16.82
CA ASN A 52 -14.39 -1.01 17.06
C ASN A 52 -14.27 -0.18 15.77
N GLY A 53 -14.47 -0.79 14.60
CA GLY A 53 -14.37 -0.18 13.29
C GLY A 53 -15.50 -0.58 12.37
N ILE A 54 -15.16 -0.82 11.10
CA ILE A 54 -16.12 -1.22 10.07
C ILE A 54 -15.60 -2.53 9.43
N ARG A 55 -16.46 -3.54 9.34
CA ARG A 55 -16.25 -4.75 8.55
C ARG A 55 -17.18 -4.71 7.33
N SER A 56 -16.64 -4.84 6.12
CA SER A 56 -17.44 -5.06 4.91
C SER A 56 -17.71 -6.56 4.73
N GLU A 57 -18.71 -6.90 3.92
CA GLU A 57 -19.00 -8.29 3.53
C GLU A 57 -17.85 -8.93 2.73
N GLY A 58 -17.02 -8.12 2.06
CA GLY A 58 -15.84 -8.52 1.33
C GLY A 58 -15.33 -7.43 0.41
N LEU A 59 -14.10 -7.60 -0.04
CA LEU A 59 -13.50 -6.77 -1.08
C LEU A 59 -13.56 -7.55 -2.40
N LYS A 60 -14.32 -7.04 -3.39
CA LYS A 60 -14.35 -7.63 -4.73
C LYS A 60 -13.05 -7.29 -5.46
N PRO A 61 -12.22 -8.29 -5.79
CA PRO A 61 -10.99 -8.05 -6.53
C PRO A 61 -11.28 -7.62 -7.98
N VAL A 62 -10.31 -7.00 -8.62
CA VAL A 62 -10.39 -6.72 -10.06
C VAL A 62 -10.25 -8.01 -10.88
N PHE A 63 -10.79 -8.06 -12.07
CA PHE A 63 -10.44 -9.06 -13.06
C PHE A 63 -9.15 -8.61 -13.80
N ILE A 64 -8.11 -9.40 -13.84
CA ILE A 64 -7.88 -10.75 -13.32
C ILE A 64 -7.49 -10.66 -11.83
N SER A 65 -8.10 -11.48 -10.96
CA SER A 65 -7.79 -11.55 -9.53
C SER A 65 -6.46 -12.28 -9.27
N LYS A 66 -5.36 -11.71 -9.77
CA LYS A 66 -3.99 -12.16 -9.51
C LYS A 66 -3.31 -11.17 -8.56
N THR A 67 -2.28 -11.63 -7.86
CA THR A 67 -1.56 -10.84 -6.85
C THR A 67 -1.16 -9.46 -7.36
N PHE A 68 -0.39 -9.39 -8.45
CA PHE A 68 0.17 -8.13 -8.93
C PHE A 68 -0.89 -7.17 -9.48
N PRO A 69 -1.77 -7.58 -10.40
CA PRO A 69 -2.84 -6.71 -10.89
C PRO A 69 -3.74 -6.17 -9.79
N ASN A 70 -4.18 -7.04 -8.87
CA ASN A 70 -5.13 -6.64 -7.83
C ASN A 70 -4.51 -5.68 -6.81
N HIS A 71 -3.31 -5.98 -6.28
CA HIS A 71 -2.63 -5.10 -5.32
C HIS A 71 -2.26 -3.75 -5.93
N TYR A 72 -1.89 -3.74 -7.22
CA TYR A 72 -1.59 -2.49 -7.89
C TYR A 72 -2.86 -1.67 -8.20
N SER A 73 -3.97 -2.34 -8.52
CA SER A 73 -5.28 -1.69 -8.63
C SER A 73 -5.73 -1.06 -7.30
N ILE A 74 -5.51 -1.73 -6.16
CA ILE A 74 -5.80 -1.15 -4.83
C ILE A 74 -4.98 0.12 -4.61
N ALA A 75 -3.71 0.10 -4.99
CA ALA A 75 -2.81 1.24 -4.77
C ALA A 75 -3.04 2.41 -5.73
N THR A 76 -3.62 2.17 -6.91
CA THR A 76 -3.85 3.21 -7.93
C THR A 76 -5.31 3.67 -8.02
N GLY A 77 -6.25 2.87 -7.49
CA GLY A 77 -7.69 3.09 -7.72
C GLY A 77 -8.11 2.85 -9.18
N MET A 78 -7.27 2.19 -9.99
CA MET A 78 -7.49 1.97 -11.43
C MET A 78 -7.73 0.50 -11.73
N TYR A 79 -8.49 0.23 -12.79
CA TYR A 79 -8.58 -1.11 -13.36
C TYR A 79 -7.33 -1.47 -14.15
N VAL A 80 -7.11 -2.77 -14.36
CA VAL A 80 -5.90 -3.31 -15.00
C VAL A 80 -5.62 -2.76 -16.39
N GLU A 81 -6.65 -2.52 -17.19
CA GLU A 81 -6.54 -1.92 -18.51
C GLU A 81 -6.02 -0.47 -18.50
N ASN A 82 -6.18 0.23 -17.40
CA ASN A 82 -5.74 1.62 -17.25
C ASN A 82 -4.33 1.74 -16.68
N HIS A 83 -3.91 0.81 -15.81
CA HIS A 83 -2.56 0.84 -15.25
C HIS A 83 -1.59 -0.13 -15.94
N GLY A 84 -2.06 -1.00 -16.84
CA GLY A 84 -1.23 -1.84 -17.69
C GLY A 84 -0.60 -3.07 -17.04
N LEU A 85 -0.67 -3.25 -15.72
CA LEU A 85 -0.16 -4.43 -15.03
C LEU A 85 -1.23 -5.53 -15.06
N ILE A 86 -1.37 -6.18 -16.21
CA ILE A 86 -2.53 -7.02 -16.54
C ILE A 86 -2.45 -8.46 -16.03
N ALA A 87 -1.26 -8.91 -15.62
CA ALA A 87 -1.06 -10.26 -15.08
C ALA A 87 0.22 -10.30 -14.20
N ASN A 88 0.44 -11.44 -13.51
CA ASN A 88 1.71 -11.70 -12.84
C ASN A 88 2.87 -11.95 -13.83
N SER A 89 2.55 -12.28 -15.09
CA SER A 89 3.50 -12.34 -16.21
C SER A 89 2.76 -12.09 -17.52
N PHE A 90 3.29 -11.22 -18.36
CA PHE A 90 2.67 -10.83 -19.65
C PHE A 90 3.70 -10.19 -20.58
N PHE A 91 3.35 -10.12 -21.86
CA PHE A 91 4.12 -9.35 -22.83
C PHE A 91 3.56 -7.93 -22.92
N ALA A 92 4.39 -6.93 -22.63
CA ALA A 92 4.06 -5.51 -22.77
C ALA A 92 4.46 -5.05 -24.18
N SER A 93 3.48 -4.96 -25.07
CA SER A 93 3.70 -4.65 -26.49
C SER A 93 4.24 -3.24 -26.74
N ASP A 94 3.90 -2.30 -25.87
CA ASP A 94 4.38 -0.92 -25.89
C ASP A 94 5.84 -0.77 -25.47
N LEU A 95 6.35 -1.70 -24.69
CA LEU A 95 7.75 -1.77 -24.26
C LEU A 95 8.57 -2.78 -25.05
N ASP A 96 7.93 -3.62 -25.88
CA ASP A 96 8.52 -4.78 -26.56
C ASP A 96 9.29 -5.69 -25.59
N LYS A 97 8.72 -5.92 -24.39
CA LYS A 97 9.35 -6.66 -23.30
C LYS A 97 8.37 -7.57 -22.56
N TYR A 98 8.90 -8.66 -22.04
CA TYR A 98 8.16 -9.56 -21.17
C TYR A 98 8.30 -9.11 -19.71
N TYR A 99 7.16 -8.96 -19.03
CA TYR A 99 7.10 -8.75 -17.59
C TYR A 99 6.92 -10.08 -16.86
N SER A 100 7.60 -10.25 -15.75
CA SER A 100 7.35 -11.37 -14.83
C SER A 100 7.59 -10.95 -13.39
N MET A 101 6.63 -11.26 -12.50
CA MET A 101 6.79 -11.03 -11.05
C MET A 101 7.98 -11.79 -10.44
N ARG A 102 8.52 -12.80 -11.15
CA ARG A 102 9.70 -13.59 -10.73
C ARG A 102 11.01 -13.02 -11.24
N ASP A 103 10.94 -12.07 -12.15
CA ASP A 103 12.10 -11.40 -12.73
C ASP A 103 12.30 -10.03 -12.08
N ARG A 104 13.39 -9.91 -11.33
CA ARG A 104 13.72 -8.70 -10.57
C ARG A 104 13.91 -7.46 -11.46
N GLU A 105 14.51 -7.65 -12.64
CA GLU A 105 14.73 -6.55 -13.58
C GLU A 105 13.39 -5.92 -14.01
N THR A 106 12.37 -6.74 -14.28
CA THR A 106 11.06 -6.24 -14.69
C THR A 106 10.24 -5.70 -13.52
N VAL A 107 10.33 -6.33 -12.34
CA VAL A 107 9.63 -5.86 -11.11
C VAL A 107 10.16 -4.49 -10.67
N GLU A 108 11.46 -4.24 -10.79
CA GLU A 108 12.09 -2.97 -10.40
C GLU A 108 11.99 -1.89 -11.50
N ASN A 109 11.48 -2.21 -12.67
CA ASN A 109 11.36 -1.29 -13.79
C ASN A 109 10.02 -0.54 -13.79
N GLY A 110 10.05 0.74 -13.43
CA GLY A 110 8.86 1.59 -13.32
C GLY A 110 8.05 1.76 -14.62
N ASN A 111 8.63 1.45 -15.80
CA ASN A 111 7.93 1.58 -17.07
C ASN A 111 6.78 0.58 -17.26
N PHE A 112 6.77 -0.53 -16.53
CA PHE A 112 5.67 -1.50 -16.56
C PHE A 112 4.44 -1.09 -15.74
N TYR A 113 4.56 0.00 -14.96
CA TYR A 113 3.55 0.42 -13.97
C TYR A 113 2.92 1.75 -14.41
N GLY A 114 1.78 1.66 -15.07
CA GLY A 114 1.01 2.84 -15.46
C GLY A 114 0.23 3.44 -14.28
N GLY A 115 -0.36 4.60 -14.50
CA GLY A 115 -1.08 5.33 -13.46
C GLY A 115 -0.16 5.99 -12.44
N GLU A 116 -0.71 6.37 -11.30
CA GLU A 116 0.03 6.94 -10.17
C GLU A 116 -0.44 6.28 -8.87
N PRO A 117 0.38 5.44 -8.24
CA PRO A 117 -0.01 4.78 -7.01
C PRO A 117 0.02 5.75 -5.83
N ILE A 118 -0.76 5.44 -4.80
CA ILE A 118 -1.00 6.32 -3.64
C ILE A 118 0.27 6.80 -2.94
N TRP A 119 1.32 5.97 -2.90
CA TRP A 119 2.59 6.39 -2.29
C TRP A 119 3.31 7.47 -3.09
N VAL A 120 3.22 7.43 -4.44
CA VAL A 120 3.80 8.47 -5.30
C VAL A 120 3.09 9.80 -5.07
N THR A 121 1.77 9.79 -5.03
CA THR A 121 0.95 10.96 -4.72
C THR A 121 1.28 11.51 -3.33
N ALA A 122 1.37 10.64 -2.32
CA ALA A 122 1.70 11.01 -0.95
C ALA A 122 3.09 11.65 -0.83
N GLU A 123 4.12 11.01 -1.40
CA GLU A 123 5.50 11.53 -1.38
C GLU A 123 5.60 12.90 -2.09
N ARG A 124 4.93 13.06 -3.23
CA ARG A 124 4.89 14.35 -3.95
C ARG A 124 4.20 15.46 -3.16
N GLN A 125 3.31 15.12 -2.27
CA GLN A 125 2.64 16.04 -1.35
C GLN A 125 3.40 16.22 -0.02
N GLY A 126 4.62 15.68 0.10
CA GLY A 126 5.44 15.79 1.30
C GLY A 126 5.03 14.83 2.42
N VAL A 127 4.14 13.88 2.15
CA VAL A 127 3.76 12.82 3.10
C VAL A 127 4.71 11.64 2.93
N LYS A 128 5.56 11.39 3.94
CA LYS A 128 6.46 10.23 3.93
C LYS A 128 5.69 8.93 3.95
N THR A 129 6.12 7.99 3.11
CA THR A 129 5.51 6.68 3.01
C THR A 129 6.50 5.56 3.31
N ALA A 130 5.99 4.42 3.73
CA ALA A 130 6.79 3.21 3.89
C ALA A 130 6.09 2.01 3.26
N SER A 131 6.88 1.06 2.76
CA SER A 131 6.34 -0.19 2.22
C SER A 131 7.14 -1.38 2.68
N TYR A 132 6.43 -2.37 3.20
CA TYR A 132 6.95 -3.70 3.40
C TYR A 132 6.30 -4.64 2.38
N PHE A 133 6.97 -4.78 1.21
CA PHE A 133 6.63 -5.72 0.14
C PHE A 133 5.36 -5.43 -0.66
N TRP A 134 4.79 -4.24 -0.61
CA TRP A 134 3.66 -3.94 -1.47
C TRP A 134 4.06 -3.93 -2.95
N VAL A 135 3.19 -4.49 -3.81
CA VAL A 135 3.43 -4.59 -5.26
C VAL A 135 3.71 -3.23 -5.89
N GLY A 136 4.80 -3.14 -6.63
CA GLY A 136 5.21 -1.94 -7.36
C GLY A 136 6.11 -0.99 -6.55
N THR A 137 6.25 -1.14 -5.22
CA THR A 137 7.05 -0.21 -4.41
C THR A 137 8.55 -0.38 -4.58
N GLU A 138 9.00 -1.47 -5.20
CA GLU A 138 10.39 -1.72 -5.55
C GLU A 138 10.82 -1.01 -6.85
N ALA A 139 9.87 -0.50 -7.61
CA ALA A 139 10.11 0.29 -8.81
C ALA A 139 10.00 1.79 -8.52
N ALA A 140 10.89 2.58 -9.13
CA ALA A 140 10.78 4.05 -9.11
C ALA A 140 9.67 4.52 -10.06
N ILE A 141 8.41 4.25 -9.68
CA ILE A 141 7.26 4.61 -10.52
C ILE A 141 7.17 6.13 -10.63
N LYS A 142 7.16 6.66 -11.87
CA LYS A 142 7.26 8.10 -12.12
C LYS A 142 8.45 8.77 -11.41
N GLY A 143 9.53 8.01 -11.23
CA GLY A 143 10.75 8.48 -10.57
C GLY A 143 10.68 8.53 -9.03
N VAL A 144 9.65 7.95 -8.40
CA VAL A 144 9.40 8.05 -6.97
C VAL A 144 9.28 6.67 -6.33
N HIS A 145 10.04 6.44 -5.27
CA HIS A 145 9.87 5.33 -4.33
C HIS A 145 9.19 5.82 -3.05
N PRO A 146 8.60 4.93 -2.24
CA PRO A 146 8.35 5.24 -0.84
C PRO A 146 9.64 5.70 -0.13
N SER A 147 9.54 6.60 0.85
CA SER A 147 10.70 7.06 1.66
C SER A 147 11.42 5.90 2.34
N ILE A 148 10.70 4.86 2.72
CA ILE A 148 11.23 3.61 3.27
C ILE A 148 10.59 2.46 2.51
N TRP A 149 11.40 1.54 1.99
CA TRP A 149 10.87 0.34 1.35
C TRP A 149 11.81 -0.85 1.50
N LYS A 150 11.26 -2.04 1.35
CA LYS A 150 12.00 -3.30 1.43
C LYS A 150 11.87 -4.07 0.13
N LYS A 151 12.99 -4.60 -0.33
CA LYS A 151 13.04 -5.55 -1.46
C LYS A 151 12.42 -6.87 -1.02
N TYR A 152 11.51 -7.42 -1.84
CA TYR A 152 10.76 -8.63 -1.50
C TYR A 152 11.68 -9.81 -1.23
N ASP A 153 11.50 -10.40 -0.07
CA ASP A 153 12.06 -11.69 0.32
C ASP A 153 11.01 -12.47 1.11
N GLN A 154 10.53 -13.55 0.49
CA GLN A 154 9.50 -14.41 1.09
C GLN A 154 9.96 -15.08 2.40
N LYS A 155 11.27 -15.24 2.59
CA LYS A 155 11.84 -15.90 3.77
C LYS A 155 11.80 -15.04 5.03
N VAL A 156 11.56 -13.75 4.90
CA VAL A 156 11.44 -12.85 6.05
C VAL A 156 10.22 -13.22 6.88
N PRO A 157 10.38 -13.57 8.16
CA PRO A 157 9.28 -13.89 9.05
C PRO A 157 8.24 -12.77 9.11
N PHE A 158 6.99 -13.12 9.40
CA PHE A 158 5.91 -12.13 9.50
C PHE A 158 6.12 -11.19 10.68
N GLU A 159 6.62 -11.73 11.80
CA GLU A 159 6.98 -10.97 13.00
C GLU A 159 7.99 -9.87 12.69
N ASP A 160 9.04 -10.17 11.91
CA ASP A 160 10.08 -9.19 11.53
C ASP A 160 9.51 -8.05 10.68
N ARG A 161 8.48 -8.35 9.85
CA ARG A 161 7.74 -7.32 9.08
C ARG A 161 6.95 -6.41 10.00
N ILE A 162 6.26 -6.99 10.98
CA ILE A 162 5.48 -6.26 11.99
C ILE A 162 6.42 -5.40 12.85
N ASP A 163 7.52 -5.95 13.35
CA ASP A 163 8.52 -5.23 14.16
C ASP A 163 9.12 -4.05 13.39
N SER A 164 9.36 -4.23 12.09
CA SER A 164 9.80 -3.12 11.23
C SER A 164 8.77 -2.00 11.15
N VAL A 165 7.50 -2.34 10.98
CA VAL A 165 6.39 -1.35 10.96
C VAL A 165 6.28 -0.63 12.31
N MET A 166 6.39 -1.35 13.43
CA MET A 166 6.38 -0.76 14.77
C MET A 166 7.57 0.17 14.98
N THR A 167 8.74 -0.22 14.47
CA THR A 167 9.94 0.63 14.49
C THR A 167 9.71 1.92 13.69
N TRP A 168 9.08 1.85 12.51
CA TRP A 168 8.79 3.03 11.70
C TRP A 168 7.81 3.98 12.38
N PHE A 169 6.81 3.47 13.09
CA PHE A 169 5.91 4.29 13.91
C PHE A 169 6.62 4.95 15.09
N SER A 170 7.75 4.40 15.53
CA SER A 170 8.56 4.95 16.63
C SER A 170 9.59 5.99 16.19
N LEU A 171 9.76 6.23 14.90
CA LEU A 171 10.67 7.24 14.37
C LEU A 171 10.27 8.66 14.84
N PRO A 172 11.22 9.60 14.93
CA PRO A 172 10.90 11.01 15.12
C PRO A 172 9.88 11.50 14.08
N ILE A 173 8.98 12.39 14.48
CA ILE A 173 7.85 12.87 13.63
C ILE A 173 8.32 13.30 12.25
N SER A 174 9.46 14.00 12.16
CA SER A 174 10.03 14.46 10.88
C SER A 174 10.48 13.35 9.93
N HIS A 175 10.64 12.12 10.42
CA HIS A 175 11.09 10.95 9.65
C HIS A 175 10.03 9.84 9.60
N ARG A 176 8.98 9.98 10.42
CA ARG A 176 7.93 8.97 10.56
C ARG A 176 7.05 8.91 9.32
N PRO A 177 6.88 7.74 8.67
CA PRO A 177 5.93 7.60 7.58
C PRO A 177 4.49 7.69 8.12
N ARG A 178 3.64 8.37 7.35
CA ARG A 178 2.21 8.53 7.68
C ARG A 178 1.31 7.61 6.86
N LEU A 179 1.82 7.07 5.76
CA LEU A 179 1.21 5.98 5.01
C LEU A 179 2.18 4.79 5.01
N ILE A 180 1.76 3.68 5.58
CA ILE A 180 2.52 2.43 5.58
C ILE A 180 1.72 1.36 4.88
N MET A 181 2.35 0.64 3.96
CA MET A 181 1.78 -0.49 3.25
C MET A 181 2.51 -1.76 3.65
N LEU A 182 1.77 -2.77 4.10
CA LEU A 182 2.29 -4.04 4.60
C LEU A 182 1.61 -5.20 3.88
N TYR A 183 2.40 -6.10 3.31
CA TYR A 183 1.93 -7.25 2.57
C TYR A 183 2.36 -8.56 3.21
N PHE A 184 1.42 -9.50 3.30
CA PHE A 184 1.62 -10.89 3.67
C PHE A 184 1.21 -11.81 2.52
N HIS A 185 2.01 -12.83 2.24
CA HIS A 185 1.74 -13.76 1.15
C HIS A 185 0.85 -14.94 1.56
N GLU A 186 0.53 -15.08 2.84
CA GLU A 186 -0.44 -16.05 3.34
C GLU A 186 -1.81 -15.38 3.51
N PRO A 187 -2.87 -16.16 3.42
CA PRO A 187 -2.99 -17.61 3.19
C PRO A 187 -2.95 -18.07 1.72
N ASP A 188 -2.61 -17.21 0.75
CA ASP A 188 -2.58 -17.55 -0.69
C ASP A 188 -1.66 -18.73 -0.99
N TRP A 189 -0.43 -18.69 -0.49
CA TRP A 189 0.55 -19.72 -0.82
C TRP A 189 0.17 -21.10 -0.26
N THR A 190 -0.25 -21.14 0.99
CA THR A 190 -0.74 -22.39 1.60
C THR A 190 -2.03 -22.87 0.94
N GLY A 191 -2.91 -21.94 0.56
CA GLY A 191 -4.13 -22.19 -0.18
C GLY A 191 -3.91 -22.82 -1.55
N HIS A 192 -2.90 -22.35 -2.30
CA HIS A 192 -2.48 -22.95 -3.56
C HIS A 192 -1.97 -24.39 -3.40
N LYS A 193 -1.30 -24.69 -2.31
CA LYS A 193 -0.69 -26.00 -2.07
C LYS A 193 -1.67 -27.05 -1.53
N TYR A 194 -2.58 -26.64 -0.65
CA TYR A 194 -3.42 -27.57 0.11
C TYR A 194 -4.92 -27.37 -0.12
N GLY A 195 -5.30 -26.33 -0.85
CA GLY A 195 -6.67 -25.91 -1.06
C GLY A 195 -7.13 -24.85 -0.03
N PRO A 196 -8.02 -23.93 -0.44
CA PRO A 196 -8.41 -22.79 0.38
C PRO A 196 -9.22 -23.16 1.63
N SER A 197 -9.78 -24.35 1.71
CA SER A 197 -10.58 -24.83 2.86
C SER A 197 -9.83 -25.89 3.67
N SER A 198 -8.55 -26.13 3.42
CA SER A 198 -7.76 -27.09 4.20
C SER A 198 -7.46 -26.54 5.60
N SER A 199 -7.34 -27.42 6.61
CA SER A 199 -6.93 -26.99 7.94
C SER A 199 -5.60 -26.26 7.94
N LYS A 200 -4.65 -26.69 7.08
CA LYS A 200 -3.35 -26.01 6.92
C LYS A 200 -3.46 -24.57 6.44
N THR A 201 -4.45 -24.27 5.60
CA THR A 201 -4.69 -22.91 5.13
C THR A 201 -5.41 -22.08 6.20
N VAL A 202 -6.34 -22.71 6.91
CA VAL A 202 -7.02 -22.08 8.05
C VAL A 202 -6.05 -21.75 9.19
N ASP A 203 -5.03 -22.59 9.41
CA ASP A 203 -3.97 -22.37 10.40
C ASP A 203 -3.06 -21.15 10.06
N GLN A 204 -3.18 -20.56 8.86
CA GLN A 204 -2.45 -19.34 8.45
C GLN A 204 -3.26 -18.05 8.67
N ILE A 205 -4.48 -18.16 9.14
CA ILE A 205 -5.38 -17.04 9.42
C ILE A 205 -5.20 -16.56 10.87
#